data_ffc18d389a992aee8bb79fb635c1e7ce
#
_entry.id   ffc18d389a992aee8bb79fb635c1e7ce
#
_cell.length_a   1.000
_cell.length_b   1.000
_cell.length_c   1.000
_cell.angle_alpha   90.00
_cell.angle_beta   90.00
_cell.angle_gamma   90.00
#
_symmetry.space_group_name_H-M   'P 1'
#
loop_
_entity.id
_entity.type
_entity.pdbx_description
1 polymer ?
#
loop_
_entity_poly.entity_id
_entity_poly.type
_entity_poly.pdbx_seq_one_letter_code
_entity_poly.pdbx_strand_id
1 'polypeptide(L)'
;KHIIYGFPGYYGINIQQHAAFMVPILNKNLGSYYVDQAVSCGIPGDMCTLPLVETGVAVEGEYPDIGNCWLTTNNPCDANMMDNVAMYRALSSDGKKAVHPFTTPLMYDDPTCKELGVHEVYDAIHFLEEQFHQPFNWDTFIQHIENTNQFNREETERWDIYAKTNNGALNPVCQGLFRIYFYQQGGNEYFLKASRKITRIFDKCVRRNIDTFPHTRHRAIAWSCGSTYYAHGVQWLYNCWGILCLINMDSLTGHNIVDTEDRDVMMSDVADWHARTPMRTHTVGGNRHIMQMWETAEKFNCDMIIMYDDIGCKGMAGAQGLIEEEIRKHDERFHTVWMPHSLMDHRIVSPAEARRTVNEYMINVMHEEPVDPSLLDFDDSMGW
;
A
#
# COMPACT_ATOMS: atom_id res chain seq x y z
N LYS A 1 -13.35 -4.33 13.27
CA LYS A 1 -14.27 -5.07 12.39
C LYS A 1 -14.26 -4.37 11.04
N HIS A 2 -13.84 -5.06 9.99
CA HIS A 2 -13.87 -4.56 8.62
C HIS A 2 -15.30 -4.57 8.13
N ILE A 3 -15.80 -3.48 7.60
CA ILE A 3 -17.14 -3.45 7.02
C ILE A 3 -17.09 -3.91 5.56
N ILE A 4 -18.12 -4.63 5.13
CA ILE A 4 -18.35 -4.90 3.73
C ILE A 4 -19.44 -3.93 3.26
N TYR A 5 -19.13 -3.11 2.27
CA TYR A 5 -20.05 -2.11 1.76
C TYR A 5 -21.31 -2.79 1.19
N GLY A 6 -22.46 -2.33 1.60
CA GLY A 6 -23.74 -2.89 1.16
C GLY A 6 -24.21 -4.18 1.89
N PHE A 7 -23.39 -4.75 2.80
CA PHE A 7 -23.76 -5.94 3.57
C PHE A 7 -23.68 -5.68 5.07
N PRO A 8 -24.67 -5.02 5.68
CA PRO A 8 -24.68 -4.71 7.10
C PRO A 8 -24.66 -5.98 7.96
N GLY A 9 -23.79 -5.98 8.96
CA GLY A 9 -23.60 -7.14 9.84
C GLY A 9 -22.52 -8.13 9.41
N TYR A 10 -22.03 -8.01 8.20
CA TYR A 10 -20.90 -8.78 7.69
C TYR A 10 -19.60 -7.98 7.73
N TYR A 11 -18.51 -8.70 7.90
CA TYR A 11 -17.20 -8.09 8.08
C TYR A 11 -16.17 -8.81 7.23
N GLY A 12 -15.40 -8.04 6.47
CA GLY A 12 -14.26 -8.54 5.73
C GLY A 12 -13.01 -8.62 6.61
N ILE A 13 -12.11 -9.51 6.27
CA ILE A 13 -10.76 -9.54 6.79
C ILE A 13 -9.85 -9.49 5.57
N ASN A 14 -8.99 -8.49 5.53
CA ASN A 14 -7.93 -8.50 4.55
C ASN A 14 -6.89 -9.53 5.00
N ILE A 15 -6.86 -10.63 4.30
CA ILE A 15 -6.08 -11.80 4.66
C ILE A 15 -4.61 -11.58 4.46
N GLN A 16 -4.22 -10.94 3.38
CA GLN A 16 -2.85 -10.57 3.11
C GLN A 16 -2.26 -9.79 4.29
N GLN A 17 -3.03 -8.87 4.87
CA GLN A 17 -2.62 -8.16 6.07
C GLN A 17 -2.56 -9.07 7.30
N HIS A 18 -3.49 -10.00 7.45
CA HIS A 18 -3.46 -10.91 8.60
C HIS A 18 -2.38 -11.98 8.47
N ALA A 19 -2.32 -12.68 7.36
CA ALA A 19 -1.36 -13.76 7.16
C ALA A 19 0.07 -13.24 6.99
N ALA A 20 0.26 -12.25 6.14
CA ALA A 20 1.59 -11.77 5.84
C ALA A 20 2.19 -10.84 6.91
N PHE A 21 1.37 -10.12 7.66
CA PHE A 21 1.86 -9.17 8.67
C PHE A 21 1.63 -9.67 10.10
N MET A 22 0.41 -10.11 10.42
CA MET A 22 0.10 -10.45 11.82
C MET A 22 0.66 -11.79 12.24
N VAL A 23 0.56 -12.82 11.41
CA VAL A 23 1.09 -14.15 11.76
C VAL A 23 2.61 -14.13 11.91
N PRO A 24 3.41 -13.59 10.98
CA PRO A 24 4.85 -13.47 11.18
C PRO A 24 5.26 -12.61 12.37
N ILE A 25 4.55 -11.51 12.65
CA ILE A 25 4.81 -10.65 13.82
C ILE A 25 4.54 -11.40 15.11
N LEU A 26 3.39 -12.09 15.23
CA LEU A 26 3.03 -12.87 16.40
C LEU A 26 3.97 -14.06 16.62
N ASN A 27 4.48 -14.64 15.53
CA ASN A 27 5.43 -15.75 15.55
C ASN A 27 6.91 -15.29 15.50
N LYS A 28 7.23 -14.18 16.09
CA LYS A 28 8.62 -13.67 16.24
C LYS A 28 9.32 -13.38 14.91
N ASN A 29 8.62 -12.77 13.97
CA ASN A 29 9.17 -12.35 12.68
C ASN A 29 9.58 -13.52 11.76
N LEU A 30 8.79 -14.57 11.71
CA LEU A 30 9.04 -15.77 10.89
C LEU A 30 8.66 -15.60 9.41
N GLY A 31 8.67 -14.39 8.83
CA GLY A 31 8.40 -14.18 7.40
C GLY A 31 9.23 -15.11 6.51
N SER A 32 10.53 -15.20 6.78
CA SER A 32 11.44 -16.09 6.06
C SER A 32 11.10 -17.58 6.18
N TYR A 33 10.58 -18.03 7.30
CA TYR A 33 10.11 -19.40 7.48
C TYR A 33 8.95 -19.73 6.52
N TYR A 34 7.94 -18.85 6.44
CA TYR A 34 6.81 -19.08 5.55
C TYR A 34 7.19 -18.97 4.08
N VAL A 35 8.15 -18.13 3.71
CA VAL A 35 8.75 -18.13 2.37
C VAL A 35 9.34 -19.51 2.04
N ASP A 36 10.11 -20.10 2.96
CA ASP A 36 10.69 -21.44 2.77
C ASP A 36 9.60 -22.52 2.63
N GLN A 37 8.50 -22.44 3.39
CA GLN A 37 7.38 -23.37 3.25
C GLN A 37 6.70 -23.27 1.89
N ALA A 38 6.44 -22.06 1.39
CA ALA A 38 5.88 -21.85 0.06
C ALA A 38 6.80 -22.41 -1.04
N VAL A 39 8.09 -22.14 -0.95
CA VAL A 39 9.09 -22.64 -1.91
C VAL A 39 9.17 -24.18 -1.86
N SER A 40 9.10 -24.79 -0.68
CA SER A 40 9.13 -26.24 -0.52
C SER A 40 7.94 -26.95 -1.18
N CYS A 41 6.82 -26.23 -1.35
CA CYS A 41 5.64 -26.71 -2.08
C CYS A 41 5.69 -26.47 -3.60
N GLY A 42 6.82 -25.98 -4.11
CA GLY A 42 7.06 -25.79 -5.55
C GLY A 42 6.67 -24.40 -6.07
N ILE A 43 6.43 -23.42 -5.20
CA ILE A 43 6.26 -22.04 -5.62
C ILE A 43 7.65 -21.43 -5.91
N PRO A 44 7.85 -20.73 -7.04
CA PRO A 44 9.13 -20.12 -7.36
C PRO A 44 9.57 -19.10 -6.28
N GLY A 45 10.81 -19.22 -5.82
CA GLY A 45 11.36 -18.33 -4.77
C GLY A 45 11.82 -16.96 -5.26
N ASP A 46 11.81 -16.72 -6.59
CA ASP A 46 12.18 -15.47 -7.24
C ASP A 46 10.98 -14.50 -7.43
N MET A 47 10.02 -14.57 -6.54
CA MET A 47 8.79 -13.79 -6.57
C MET A 47 8.73 -12.84 -5.37
N CYS A 48 7.79 -11.89 -5.43
CA CYS A 48 7.49 -11.03 -4.30
C CYS A 48 7.22 -11.85 -3.03
N THR A 49 7.92 -11.53 -1.96
CA THR A 49 7.89 -12.32 -0.72
C THR A 49 6.59 -12.18 0.07
N LEU A 50 5.77 -11.16 -0.20
CA LEU A 50 4.47 -11.00 0.46
C LEU A 50 3.50 -12.15 0.13
N PRO A 51 3.20 -12.46 -1.16
CA PRO A 51 2.41 -13.63 -1.51
C PRO A 51 3.06 -14.97 -1.10
N LEU A 52 4.39 -15.04 -1.08
CA LEU A 52 5.08 -16.25 -0.60
C LEU A 52 4.79 -16.50 0.88
N VAL A 53 4.83 -15.47 1.73
CA VAL A 53 4.48 -15.60 3.14
C VAL A 53 3.02 -16.01 3.29
N GLU A 54 2.10 -15.40 2.56
CA GLU A 54 0.67 -15.74 2.57
C GLU A 54 0.45 -17.21 2.21
N THR A 55 1.05 -17.64 1.11
CA THR A 55 1.02 -19.06 0.70
C THR A 55 1.61 -19.99 1.76
N GLY A 56 2.76 -19.64 2.34
CA GLY A 56 3.40 -20.45 3.39
C GLY A 56 2.53 -20.59 4.63
N VAL A 57 1.89 -19.54 5.07
CA VAL A 57 0.92 -19.58 6.19
C VAL A 57 -0.26 -20.50 5.87
N ALA A 58 -0.75 -20.47 4.63
CA ALA A 58 -1.84 -21.35 4.20
C ALA A 58 -1.42 -22.83 4.13
N VAL A 59 -0.21 -23.10 3.65
CA VAL A 59 0.37 -24.45 3.57
C VAL A 59 0.57 -25.07 4.96
N GLU A 60 1.03 -24.28 5.92
CA GLU A 60 1.16 -24.71 7.31
C GLU A 60 -0.17 -24.86 8.06
N GLY A 61 -1.29 -24.49 7.43
CA GLY A 61 -2.60 -24.56 8.07
C GLY A 61 -2.80 -23.52 9.18
N GLU A 62 -1.96 -22.51 9.25
CA GLU A 62 -2.02 -21.42 10.25
C GLU A 62 -2.91 -20.27 9.82
N TYR A 63 -3.57 -20.44 8.70
CA TYR A 63 -4.52 -19.48 8.19
C TYR A 63 -5.77 -19.44 9.08
N PRO A 64 -6.25 -18.25 9.49
CA PRO A 64 -7.39 -18.18 10.39
C PRO A 64 -8.67 -18.68 9.70
N ASP A 65 -9.22 -19.77 10.19
CA ASP A 65 -10.48 -20.36 9.68
C ASP A 65 -11.71 -19.60 10.19
N ILE A 66 -11.81 -18.32 9.86
CA ILE A 66 -12.85 -17.41 10.34
C ILE A 66 -13.71 -16.82 9.22
N GLY A 67 -13.40 -17.11 7.96
CA GLY A 67 -14.14 -16.62 6.80
C GLY A 67 -15.19 -17.62 6.31
N ASN A 68 -16.37 -17.14 5.90
CA ASN A 68 -17.41 -17.95 5.29
C ASN A 68 -17.14 -18.18 3.80
N CYS A 69 -16.57 -17.20 3.13
CA CYS A 69 -16.19 -17.20 1.72
C CYS A 69 -14.99 -16.30 1.49
N TRP A 70 -14.43 -16.37 0.29
CA TRP A 70 -13.24 -15.65 -0.10
C TRP A 70 -13.46 -14.82 -1.37
N LEU A 71 -13.08 -13.54 -1.34
CA LEU A 71 -12.86 -12.76 -2.54
C LEU A 71 -11.35 -12.64 -2.74
N THR A 72 -10.85 -13.10 -3.87
CA THR A 72 -9.44 -12.95 -4.25
C THR A 72 -9.32 -11.86 -5.30
N THR A 73 -8.30 -11.02 -5.22
CA THR A 73 -8.05 -9.99 -6.22
C THR A 73 -6.97 -10.46 -7.19
N ASN A 74 -7.25 -10.43 -8.47
CA ASN A 74 -6.25 -10.67 -9.50
C ASN A 74 -5.49 -9.36 -9.77
N ASN A 75 -4.53 -9.03 -8.90
CA ASN A 75 -3.52 -8.07 -9.30
C ASN A 75 -2.71 -8.68 -10.45
N PRO A 76 -2.46 -7.92 -11.51
CA PRO A 76 -1.76 -8.44 -12.69
C PRO A 76 -0.25 -8.56 -12.45
N CYS A 77 0.15 -9.31 -11.44
CA CYS A 77 1.54 -9.68 -11.20
C CYS A 77 1.64 -11.19 -11.02
N ASP A 78 2.78 -11.75 -11.35
CA ASP A 78 3.05 -13.17 -11.31
C ASP A 78 2.86 -13.75 -9.89
N ALA A 79 3.37 -13.06 -8.89
CA ALA A 79 3.29 -13.49 -7.50
C ALA A 79 1.84 -13.58 -6.99
N ASN A 80 1.03 -12.55 -7.24
CA ASN A 80 -0.36 -12.55 -6.80
C ASN A 80 -1.20 -13.59 -7.55
N MET A 81 -0.94 -13.80 -8.83
CA MET A 81 -1.67 -14.83 -9.59
C MET A 81 -1.32 -16.25 -9.12
N MET A 82 -0.05 -16.52 -8.83
CA MET A 82 0.38 -17.81 -8.28
C MET A 82 -0.16 -18.04 -6.87
N ASP A 83 -0.14 -17.01 -6.03
CA ASP A 83 -0.71 -17.05 -4.69
C ASP A 83 -2.21 -17.35 -4.72
N ASN A 84 -3.00 -16.69 -5.55
CA ASN A 84 -4.43 -16.98 -5.71
C ASN A 84 -4.69 -18.46 -6.04
N VAL A 85 -3.88 -19.07 -6.90
CA VAL A 85 -4.00 -20.50 -7.23
C VAL A 85 -3.64 -21.38 -6.02
N ALA A 86 -2.57 -21.05 -5.31
CA ALA A 86 -2.13 -21.80 -4.14
C ALA A 86 -3.15 -21.69 -3.00
N MET A 87 -3.65 -20.47 -2.74
CA MET A 87 -4.67 -20.17 -1.75
C MET A 87 -5.99 -20.89 -2.07
N TYR A 88 -6.42 -20.85 -3.33
CA TYR A 88 -7.60 -21.61 -3.76
C TYR A 88 -7.45 -23.10 -3.44
N ARG A 89 -6.32 -23.71 -3.76
CA ARG A 89 -6.05 -25.12 -3.47
C ARG A 89 -6.01 -25.42 -1.98
N ALA A 90 -5.37 -24.57 -1.18
CA ALA A 90 -5.25 -24.77 0.25
C ALA A 90 -6.58 -24.60 0.99
N LEU A 91 -7.39 -23.60 0.60
CA LEU A 91 -8.59 -23.21 1.33
C LEU A 91 -9.87 -23.86 0.83
N SER A 92 -9.93 -24.26 -0.45
CA SER A 92 -11.11 -24.91 -1.05
C SER A 92 -10.92 -26.41 -1.31
N SER A 93 -9.77 -26.98 -0.95
CA SER A 93 -9.45 -28.40 -1.21
C SER A 93 -10.43 -29.38 -0.60
N ASP A 94 -11.10 -29.01 0.47
CA ASP A 94 -12.14 -29.82 1.14
C ASP A 94 -13.58 -29.39 0.76
N GLY A 95 -13.73 -28.44 -0.18
CA GLY A 95 -15.03 -27.95 -0.66
C GLY A 95 -15.84 -27.14 0.37
N LYS A 96 -15.22 -26.74 1.49
CA LYS A 96 -15.94 -26.09 2.57
C LYS A 96 -16.17 -24.60 2.35
N LYS A 97 -15.38 -23.95 1.50
CA LYS A 97 -15.47 -22.50 1.30
C LYS A 97 -15.61 -22.13 -0.17
N ALA A 98 -16.54 -21.26 -0.46
CA ALA A 98 -16.69 -20.67 -1.77
C ALA A 98 -15.60 -19.59 -1.98
N VAL A 99 -15.00 -19.58 -3.16
CA VAL A 99 -13.98 -18.60 -3.57
C VAL A 99 -14.44 -17.93 -4.85
N HIS A 100 -14.41 -16.62 -4.89
CA HIS A 100 -14.70 -15.82 -6.07
C HIS A 100 -13.47 -14.99 -6.47
N PRO A 101 -12.92 -15.18 -7.67
CA PRO A 101 -11.85 -14.34 -8.17
C PRO A 101 -12.42 -12.99 -8.64
N PHE A 102 -11.99 -11.91 -8.04
CA PHE A 102 -12.33 -10.56 -8.46
C PHE A 102 -11.24 -10.03 -9.39
N THR A 103 -11.55 -9.92 -10.66
CA THR A 103 -10.59 -9.48 -11.70
C THR A 103 -10.81 -8.02 -12.04
N THR A 104 -9.79 -7.21 -11.90
CA THR A 104 -9.85 -5.83 -12.35
C THR A 104 -9.10 -5.69 -13.67
N PRO A 105 -9.72 -5.11 -14.70
CA PRO A 105 -9.09 -4.89 -15.99
C PRO A 105 -7.83 -4.02 -15.89
N LEU A 106 -6.83 -4.35 -16.71
CA LEU A 106 -5.56 -3.61 -16.76
C LEU A 106 -5.71 -2.27 -17.46
N MET A 107 -6.43 -2.27 -18.58
CA MET A 107 -6.57 -1.09 -19.45
C MET A 107 -7.86 -0.31 -19.09
N TYR A 108 -7.89 0.24 -17.91
CA TYR A 108 -9.07 0.91 -17.38
C TYR A 108 -9.47 2.19 -18.11
N ASP A 109 -8.64 2.75 -19.01
CA ASP A 109 -9.01 3.86 -19.89
C ASP A 109 -9.76 3.38 -21.15
N ASP A 110 -9.72 2.08 -21.46
CA ASP A 110 -10.47 1.48 -22.55
C ASP A 110 -11.94 1.29 -22.13
N PRO A 111 -12.92 1.76 -22.92
CA PRO A 111 -14.34 1.65 -22.57
C PRO A 111 -14.80 0.20 -22.33
N THR A 112 -14.31 -0.76 -23.11
CA THR A 112 -14.66 -2.19 -22.96
C THR A 112 -14.12 -2.74 -21.66
N CYS A 113 -12.91 -2.36 -21.29
CA CYS A 113 -12.32 -2.74 -20.00
C CYS A 113 -13.06 -2.11 -18.82
N LYS A 114 -13.55 -0.88 -18.96
CA LYS A 114 -14.41 -0.25 -17.93
C LYS A 114 -15.70 -1.03 -17.74
N GLU A 115 -16.38 -1.38 -18.81
CA GLU A 115 -17.60 -2.18 -18.77
C GLU A 115 -17.34 -3.53 -18.09
N LEU A 116 -16.25 -4.22 -18.44
CA LEU A 116 -15.85 -5.45 -17.77
C LEU A 116 -15.62 -5.22 -16.26
N GLY A 117 -14.96 -4.13 -15.88
CA GLY A 117 -14.75 -3.78 -14.48
C GLY A 117 -16.06 -3.60 -13.70
N VAL A 118 -17.07 -3.01 -14.31
CA VAL A 118 -18.41 -2.86 -13.71
C VAL A 118 -19.08 -4.23 -13.54
N HIS A 119 -18.98 -5.11 -14.55
CA HIS A 119 -19.51 -6.48 -14.46
C HIS A 119 -18.86 -7.27 -13.30
N GLU A 120 -17.55 -7.20 -13.16
CA GLU A 120 -16.82 -7.86 -12.07
C GLU A 120 -17.29 -7.37 -10.69
N VAL A 121 -17.62 -6.09 -10.53
CA VAL A 121 -18.16 -5.57 -9.27
C VAL A 121 -19.55 -6.16 -9.00
N TYR A 122 -20.42 -6.23 -10.00
CA TYR A 122 -21.73 -6.85 -9.85
C TYR A 122 -21.64 -8.36 -9.57
N ASP A 123 -20.75 -9.08 -10.23
CA ASP A 123 -20.54 -10.51 -10.00
C ASP A 123 -20.05 -10.77 -8.57
N ALA A 124 -19.17 -9.92 -8.04
CA ALA A 124 -18.75 -9.99 -6.64
C ALA A 124 -19.92 -9.71 -5.68
N ILE A 125 -20.80 -8.76 -5.99
CA ILE A 125 -22.02 -8.49 -5.20
C ILE A 125 -22.93 -9.72 -5.21
N HIS A 126 -23.23 -10.29 -6.37
CA HIS A 126 -24.08 -11.47 -6.49
C HIS A 126 -23.50 -12.68 -5.75
N PHE A 127 -22.20 -12.91 -5.89
CA PHE A 127 -21.52 -13.95 -5.12
C PHE A 127 -21.72 -13.75 -3.61
N LEU A 128 -21.56 -12.54 -3.11
CA LEU A 128 -21.74 -12.25 -1.68
C LEU A 128 -23.19 -12.36 -1.23
N GLU A 129 -24.17 -11.98 -2.07
CA GLU A 129 -25.60 -12.19 -1.81
C GLU A 129 -25.92 -13.69 -1.60
N GLU A 130 -25.36 -14.53 -2.46
CA GLU A 130 -25.51 -15.99 -2.35
C GLU A 130 -24.87 -16.55 -1.08
N GLN A 131 -23.63 -16.12 -0.77
CA GLN A 131 -22.91 -16.64 0.39
C GLN A 131 -23.49 -16.16 1.73
N PHE A 132 -24.04 -14.95 1.76
CA PHE A 132 -24.59 -14.36 2.96
C PHE A 132 -26.10 -14.63 3.12
N HIS A 133 -26.76 -15.14 2.08
CA HIS A 133 -28.22 -15.27 2.02
C HIS A 133 -28.93 -13.96 2.36
N GLN A 134 -28.36 -12.85 1.93
CA GLN A 134 -28.83 -11.51 2.20
C GLN A 134 -28.73 -10.66 0.94
N PRO A 135 -29.80 -9.93 0.55
CA PRO A 135 -29.72 -9.02 -0.58
C PRO A 135 -28.77 -7.85 -0.30
N PHE A 136 -28.11 -7.37 -1.34
CA PHE A 136 -27.28 -6.17 -1.26
C PHE A 136 -28.10 -4.94 -0.88
N ASN A 137 -27.63 -4.20 0.10
CA ASN A 137 -28.32 -3.01 0.60
C ASN A 137 -27.68 -1.74 0.00
N TRP A 138 -28.34 -1.20 -1.01
CA TRP A 138 -27.90 -0.01 -1.73
C TRP A 138 -27.80 1.24 -0.84
N ASP A 139 -28.73 1.45 0.09
CA ASP A 139 -28.70 2.62 0.96
C ASP A 139 -27.48 2.59 1.89
N THR A 140 -27.18 1.42 2.44
CA THR A 140 -25.97 1.23 3.25
C THR A 140 -24.69 1.36 2.40
N PHE A 141 -24.70 0.88 1.17
CA PHE A 141 -23.58 1.01 0.25
C PHE A 141 -23.30 2.49 -0.05
N ILE A 142 -24.31 3.23 -0.45
CA ILE A 142 -24.21 4.68 -0.72
C ILE A 142 -23.70 5.41 0.52
N GLN A 143 -24.24 5.12 1.69
CA GLN A 143 -23.77 5.74 2.93
C GLN A 143 -22.28 5.48 3.21
N HIS A 144 -21.79 4.27 2.94
CA HIS A 144 -20.37 3.94 3.09
C HIS A 144 -19.51 4.67 2.06
N ILE A 145 -19.97 4.78 0.82
CA ILE A 145 -19.28 5.55 -0.24
C ILE A 145 -19.22 7.04 0.16
N GLU A 146 -20.31 7.63 0.62
CA GLU A 146 -20.34 9.03 1.06
C GLU A 146 -19.38 9.30 2.23
N ASN A 147 -19.32 8.38 3.21
CA ASN A 147 -18.35 8.47 4.30
C ASN A 147 -16.90 8.41 3.79
N THR A 148 -16.64 7.56 2.79
CA THR A 148 -15.33 7.46 2.13
C THR A 148 -15.01 8.74 1.36
N ASN A 149 -15.95 9.25 0.58
CA ASN A 149 -15.81 10.51 -0.14
C ASN A 149 -15.50 11.67 0.81
N GLN A 150 -16.22 11.75 1.92
CA GLN A 150 -15.99 12.79 2.93
C GLN A 150 -14.58 12.68 3.53
N PHE A 151 -14.13 11.46 3.87
CA PHE A 151 -12.77 11.22 4.32
C PHE A 151 -11.74 11.67 3.28
N ASN A 152 -11.92 11.29 2.00
CA ASN A 152 -11.00 11.62 0.93
C ASN A 152 -10.90 13.15 0.71
N ARG A 153 -12.01 13.88 0.78
CA ARG A 153 -12.01 15.34 0.71
C ARG A 153 -11.21 15.97 1.86
N GLU A 154 -11.50 15.54 3.11
CA GLU A 154 -10.80 16.04 4.29
C GLU A 154 -9.31 15.70 4.27
N GLU A 155 -8.92 14.56 3.71
CA GLU A 155 -7.51 14.18 3.58
C GLU A 155 -6.81 14.99 2.48
N THR A 156 -7.47 15.24 1.35
CA THR A 156 -6.92 16.11 0.28
C THR A 156 -6.64 17.52 0.79
N GLU A 157 -7.54 18.08 1.60
CA GLU A 157 -7.32 19.39 2.22
C GLU A 157 -6.07 19.41 3.11
N ARG A 158 -5.83 18.34 3.87
CA ARG A 158 -4.59 18.20 4.65
C ARG A 158 -3.36 18.09 3.75
N TRP A 159 -3.46 17.35 2.66
CA TRP A 159 -2.36 17.21 1.69
C TRP A 159 -1.99 18.53 1.04
N ASP A 160 -2.96 19.38 0.71
CA ASP A 160 -2.72 20.71 0.14
C ASP A 160 -1.95 21.62 1.12
N ILE A 161 -2.06 21.36 2.42
CA ILE A 161 -1.28 22.04 3.43
C ILE A 161 0.10 21.41 3.56
N TYR A 162 0.21 20.08 3.56
CA TYR A 162 1.49 19.37 3.53
C TYR A 162 2.36 19.74 2.33
N ALA A 163 1.74 20.02 1.19
CA ALA A 163 2.45 20.48 0.00
C ALA A 163 3.24 21.78 0.23
N LYS A 164 2.83 22.59 1.20
CA LYS A 164 3.38 23.92 1.44
C LYS A 164 4.22 24.05 2.71
N THR A 165 4.02 23.16 3.68
CA THR A 165 4.62 23.28 5.02
C THR A 165 4.72 21.93 5.71
N ASN A 166 5.67 21.82 6.66
CA ASN A 166 5.77 20.67 7.56
C ASN A 166 4.90 20.83 8.82
N ASN A 167 4.15 21.94 8.93
CA ASN A 167 3.32 22.20 10.11
C ASN A 167 2.22 21.16 10.26
N GLY A 168 2.28 20.38 11.33
CA GLY A 168 1.32 19.33 11.59
C GLY A 168 1.52 18.07 10.73
N ALA A 169 2.57 17.97 9.93
CA ALA A 169 2.87 16.76 9.17
C ALA A 169 2.89 15.53 10.08
N LEU A 170 2.31 14.43 9.63
CA LEU A 170 2.31 13.19 10.38
C LEU A 170 3.61 12.44 10.14
N ASN A 171 4.05 11.71 11.15
CA ASN A 171 5.11 10.73 10.99
C ASN A 171 4.71 9.73 9.88
N PRO A 172 5.60 9.42 8.93
CA PRO A 172 5.30 8.51 7.81
C PRO A 172 4.80 7.13 8.25
N VAL A 173 5.31 6.61 9.37
CA VAL A 173 4.81 5.34 9.95
C VAL A 173 3.35 5.49 10.38
N CYS A 174 3.00 6.61 11.01
CA CYS A 174 1.61 6.90 11.38
C CYS A 174 0.70 7.06 10.16
N GLN A 175 1.19 7.65 9.08
CA GLN A 175 0.44 7.75 7.82
C GLN A 175 0.19 6.37 7.22
N GLY A 176 1.20 5.50 7.15
CA GLY A 176 1.07 4.14 6.66
C GLY A 176 0.08 3.33 7.48
N LEU A 177 0.20 3.35 8.81
CA LEU A 177 -0.75 2.68 9.71
C LEU A 177 -2.17 3.23 9.55
N PHE A 178 -2.32 4.54 9.43
CA PHE A 178 -3.62 5.17 9.22
C PHE A 178 -4.25 4.73 7.90
N ARG A 179 -3.45 4.57 6.85
CA ARG A 179 -3.91 4.09 5.55
C ARG A 179 -4.32 2.63 5.58
N ILE A 180 -3.60 1.77 6.32
CA ILE A 180 -4.03 0.39 6.59
C ILE A 180 -5.40 0.37 7.28
N TYR A 181 -5.62 1.24 8.26
CA TYR A 181 -6.93 1.40 8.87
C TYR A 181 -8.01 1.87 7.89
N PHE A 182 -7.66 2.74 6.96
CA PHE A 182 -8.57 3.17 5.91
C PHE A 182 -9.05 2.00 5.05
N TYR A 183 -8.17 1.14 4.57
CA TYR A 183 -8.55 -0.04 3.78
C TYR A 183 -9.51 -0.97 4.51
N GLN A 184 -9.45 -0.97 5.82
CA GLN A 184 -10.28 -1.84 6.67
C GLN A 184 -11.59 -1.19 7.11
N GLN A 185 -11.65 0.12 7.19
CA GLN A 185 -12.71 0.86 7.88
C GLN A 185 -13.19 2.09 7.10
N GLY A 186 -12.78 2.28 5.85
CA GLY A 186 -12.95 3.54 5.11
C GLY A 186 -14.36 4.10 5.09
N GLY A 187 -15.38 3.30 4.82
CA GLY A 187 -16.78 3.70 4.83
C GLY A 187 -17.42 3.79 6.22
N ASN A 188 -16.69 3.48 7.30
CA ASN A 188 -17.23 3.43 8.65
C ASN A 188 -17.25 4.82 9.29
N GLU A 189 -18.40 5.20 9.87
CA GLU A 189 -18.56 6.47 10.58
C GLU A 189 -17.57 6.63 11.76
N TYR A 190 -17.21 5.54 12.44
CA TYR A 190 -16.20 5.60 13.52
C TYR A 190 -14.82 5.95 13.01
N PHE A 191 -14.45 5.46 11.81
CA PHE A 191 -13.21 5.82 11.17
C PHE A 191 -13.19 7.30 10.79
N LEU A 192 -14.27 7.81 10.20
CA LEU A 192 -14.42 9.23 9.88
C LEU A 192 -14.31 10.11 11.13
N LYS A 193 -14.92 9.70 12.26
CA LYS A 193 -14.77 10.39 13.55
C LYS A 193 -13.32 10.37 14.05
N ALA A 194 -12.60 9.27 13.87
CA ALA A 194 -11.18 9.17 14.22
C ALA A 194 -10.31 10.07 13.34
N SER A 195 -10.55 10.08 12.03
CA SER A 195 -9.89 10.97 11.07
C SER A 195 -10.05 12.44 11.48
N ARG A 196 -11.24 12.86 11.84
CA ARG A 196 -11.52 14.23 12.31
C ARG A 196 -10.80 14.62 13.60
N LYS A 197 -10.45 13.66 14.45
CA LYS A 197 -9.58 13.95 15.61
C LYS A 197 -8.15 14.27 15.16
N ILE A 198 -7.64 13.54 14.18
CA ILE A 198 -6.33 13.83 13.57
C ILE A 198 -6.34 15.20 12.92
N THR A 199 -7.39 15.53 12.14
CA THR A 199 -7.56 16.87 11.54
C THR A 199 -7.51 17.99 12.59
N ARG A 200 -8.16 17.83 13.73
CA ARG A 200 -8.13 18.84 14.81
C ARG A 200 -6.73 19.05 15.39
N ILE A 201 -5.94 17.99 15.53
CA ILE A 201 -4.55 18.08 16.00
C ILE A 201 -3.71 18.81 14.95
N PHE A 202 -3.88 18.42 13.71
CA PHE A 202 -3.24 19.02 12.55
C PHE A 202 -3.54 20.53 12.47
N ASP A 203 -4.81 20.94 12.50
CA ASP A 203 -5.24 22.35 12.49
C ASP A 203 -4.64 23.15 13.64
N LYS A 204 -4.49 22.53 14.82
CA LYS A 204 -3.84 23.17 15.96
C LYS A 204 -2.37 23.45 15.68
N CYS A 205 -1.67 22.49 15.07
CA CYS A 205 -0.26 22.66 14.69
C CYS A 205 -0.12 23.74 13.62
N VAL A 206 -0.96 23.72 12.60
CA VAL A 206 -0.96 24.73 11.54
C VAL A 206 -1.21 26.14 12.11
N ARG A 207 -2.27 26.31 12.90
CA ARG A 207 -2.61 27.62 13.51
C ARG A 207 -1.54 28.15 14.44
N ARG A 208 -0.78 27.28 15.09
CA ARG A 208 0.31 27.66 16.02
C ARG A 208 1.66 27.71 15.34
N ASN A 209 1.72 27.46 14.05
CA ASN A 209 2.95 27.36 13.27
C ASN A 209 3.97 26.38 13.90
N ILE A 210 3.48 25.21 14.31
CA ILE A 210 4.32 24.17 14.89
C ILE A 210 4.86 23.33 13.75
N ASP A 211 6.14 23.48 13.46
CA ASP A 211 6.86 22.54 12.60
C ASP A 211 7.08 21.23 13.38
N THR A 212 6.47 20.16 12.90
CA THR A 212 6.58 18.84 13.55
C THR A 212 7.85 18.09 13.15
N PHE A 213 8.54 18.58 12.11
CA PHE A 213 9.79 18.00 11.61
C PHE A 213 10.85 19.10 11.36
N PRO A 214 11.37 19.74 12.41
CA PRO A 214 12.22 20.95 12.28
C PRO A 214 13.61 20.67 11.68
N HIS A 215 14.03 19.40 11.61
CA HIS A 215 15.32 19.00 11.03
C HIS A 215 15.20 18.55 9.57
N THR A 216 14.08 18.85 8.91
CA THR A 216 13.90 18.51 7.50
C THR A 216 14.90 19.26 6.63
N ARG A 217 15.69 18.51 5.89
CA ARG A 217 16.58 19.00 4.82
C ARG A 217 15.99 18.71 3.46
N HIS A 218 15.45 17.49 3.30
CA HIS A 218 14.83 17.01 2.08
C HIS A 218 13.37 16.62 2.34
N ARG A 219 12.53 16.99 1.40
CA ARG A 219 11.14 16.59 1.34
C ARG A 219 11.02 15.46 0.33
N ALA A 220 10.53 14.32 0.73
CA ALA A 220 10.52 13.14 -0.12
C ALA A 220 9.13 12.52 -0.27
N ILE A 221 8.95 11.81 -1.37
CA ILE A 221 7.94 10.76 -1.48
C ILE A 221 8.63 9.41 -1.34
N ALA A 222 7.93 8.42 -0.78
CA ALA A 222 8.34 7.03 -0.80
C ALA A 222 7.55 6.30 -1.88
N TRP A 223 8.23 5.71 -2.85
CA TRP A 223 7.60 5.08 -3.99
C TRP A 223 7.87 3.58 -4.03
N SER A 224 6.90 2.79 -4.52
CA SER A 224 6.82 1.34 -4.33
C SER A 224 6.49 0.95 -2.88
N CYS A 225 6.40 -0.37 -2.61
CA CYS A 225 6.03 -0.88 -1.30
C CYS A 225 7.25 -0.98 -0.40
N GLY A 226 7.19 -0.36 0.76
CA GLY A 226 8.26 -0.44 1.76
C GLY A 226 8.30 -1.78 2.48
N SER A 227 9.48 -2.16 2.94
CA SER A 227 9.72 -3.37 3.72
C SER A 227 8.94 -3.39 5.03
N THR A 228 8.32 -4.52 5.35
CA THR A 228 7.54 -4.69 6.58
C THR A 228 8.41 -4.97 7.80
N TYR A 229 9.54 -5.65 7.61
CA TYR A 229 10.51 -5.91 8.69
C TYR A 229 11.39 -4.70 9.01
N TYR A 230 11.39 -3.68 8.17
CA TYR A 230 12.14 -2.44 8.34
C TYR A 230 11.22 -1.21 8.31
N ALA A 231 10.05 -1.31 8.93
CA ALA A 231 9.04 -0.24 8.96
C ALA A 231 9.57 1.08 9.57
N HIS A 232 10.56 1.01 10.44
CA HIS A 232 11.22 2.18 11.03
C HIS A 232 12.27 2.85 10.13
N GLY A 233 12.58 2.27 8.97
CA GLY A 233 13.54 2.84 8.02
C GLY A 233 13.19 4.27 7.61
N VAL A 234 11.89 4.58 7.48
CA VAL A 234 11.42 5.94 7.18
C VAL A 234 11.72 6.92 8.31
N GLN A 235 11.64 6.46 9.56
CA GLN A 235 12.02 7.28 10.71
C GLN A 235 13.54 7.48 10.78
N TRP A 236 14.30 6.45 10.44
CA TRP A 236 15.75 6.52 10.32
C TRP A 236 16.18 7.52 9.24
N LEU A 237 15.56 7.53 8.06
CA LEU A 237 15.81 8.51 7.00
C LEU A 237 15.70 9.94 7.53
N TYR A 238 14.69 10.23 8.32
CA TYR A 238 14.51 11.55 8.92
C TYR A 238 15.55 11.84 10.00
N ASN A 239 15.74 10.93 10.94
CA ASN A 239 16.61 11.17 12.08
C ASN A 239 18.09 11.25 11.67
N CYS A 240 18.52 10.38 10.74
CA CYS A 240 19.91 10.36 10.30
C CYS A 240 20.21 11.44 9.25
N TRP A 241 19.32 11.68 8.31
CA TRP A 241 19.60 12.52 7.15
C TRP A 241 18.71 13.76 7.02
N GLY A 242 17.66 13.88 7.80
CA GLY A 242 16.67 14.93 7.64
C GLY A 242 15.75 14.75 6.45
N ILE A 243 15.61 13.50 5.94
CA ILE A 243 14.74 13.18 4.80
C ILE A 243 13.33 12.91 5.34
N LEU A 244 12.41 13.84 5.10
CA LEU A 244 11.01 13.69 5.49
C LEU A 244 10.20 13.10 4.35
N CYS A 245 9.85 11.82 4.45
CA CYS A 245 8.88 11.19 3.55
C CYS A 245 7.46 11.67 3.91
N LEU A 246 6.88 12.52 3.07
CA LEU A 246 5.57 13.12 3.30
C LEU A 246 4.41 12.23 2.93
N ILE A 247 4.59 11.39 1.91
CA ILE A 247 3.57 10.51 1.38
C ILE A 247 4.23 9.28 0.77
N ASN A 248 3.53 8.16 0.80
CA ASN A 248 3.93 6.96 0.08
C ASN A 248 2.90 6.62 -1.01
N MET A 249 3.28 5.74 -1.92
CA MET A 249 2.44 5.29 -3.02
C MET A 249 1.11 4.72 -2.53
N ASP A 250 1.11 3.95 -1.44
CA ASP A 250 -0.10 3.33 -0.89
C ASP A 250 -1.13 4.36 -0.41
N SER A 251 -0.69 5.55 -0.02
CA SER A 251 -1.58 6.63 0.39
C SER A 251 -2.48 7.13 -0.73
N LEU A 252 -2.11 6.92 -1.99
CA LEU A 252 -2.91 7.31 -3.15
C LEU A 252 -4.03 6.31 -3.46
N THR A 253 -3.99 5.11 -2.89
CA THR A 253 -4.99 4.08 -3.16
C THR A 253 -6.34 4.48 -2.60
N GLY A 254 -7.38 4.38 -3.44
CA GLY A 254 -8.76 4.64 -3.03
C GLY A 254 -9.06 6.11 -2.73
N HIS A 255 -8.28 7.04 -3.29
CA HIS A 255 -8.42 8.48 -3.04
C HIS A 255 -9.36 9.18 -4.04
N ASN A 256 -10.10 8.43 -4.83
CA ASN A 256 -11.08 8.97 -5.78
C ASN A 256 -12.37 9.36 -5.08
N ILE A 257 -13.08 10.33 -5.64
CA ILE A 257 -14.45 10.66 -5.26
C ILE A 257 -15.39 9.88 -6.17
N VAL A 258 -16.34 9.17 -5.60
CA VAL A 258 -17.34 8.36 -6.30
C VAL A 258 -18.65 9.14 -6.35
N ASP A 259 -19.25 9.27 -7.52
CA ASP A 259 -20.59 9.86 -7.66
C ASP A 259 -21.64 8.93 -7.03
N THR A 260 -22.51 9.47 -6.20
CA THR A 260 -23.58 8.72 -5.52
C THR A 260 -24.99 9.08 -5.99
N GLU A 261 -25.12 10.01 -6.94
CA GLU A 261 -26.42 10.46 -7.43
C GLU A 261 -26.97 9.53 -8.53
N ASP A 262 -26.09 9.02 -9.40
CA ASP A 262 -26.44 8.10 -10.48
C ASP A 262 -25.80 6.73 -10.23
N ARG A 263 -26.61 5.66 -10.28
CA ARG A 263 -26.15 4.31 -9.97
C ARG A 263 -25.13 3.78 -10.98
N ASP A 264 -25.32 4.05 -12.26
CA ASP A 264 -24.44 3.52 -13.30
C ASP A 264 -23.10 4.27 -13.26
N VAL A 265 -23.13 5.58 -13.02
CA VAL A 265 -21.93 6.37 -12.78
C VAL A 265 -21.21 5.90 -11.52
N MET A 266 -21.94 5.70 -10.43
CA MET A 266 -21.39 5.20 -9.16
C MET A 266 -20.67 3.86 -9.33
N MET A 267 -21.27 2.91 -10.04
CA MET A 267 -20.66 1.59 -10.24
C MET A 267 -19.44 1.66 -11.18
N SER A 268 -19.47 2.53 -12.17
CA SER A 268 -18.31 2.85 -13.01
C SER A 268 -17.15 3.44 -12.19
N ASP A 269 -17.45 4.38 -11.31
CA ASP A 269 -16.45 5.00 -10.43
C ASP A 269 -15.86 3.99 -9.42
N VAL A 270 -16.69 3.08 -8.89
CA VAL A 270 -16.24 2.00 -8.01
C VAL A 270 -15.32 1.03 -8.76
N ALA A 271 -15.66 0.67 -9.99
CA ALA A 271 -14.81 -0.16 -10.83
C ALA A 271 -13.47 0.54 -11.14
N ASP A 272 -13.52 1.83 -11.48
CA ASP A 272 -12.33 2.68 -11.66
C ASP A 272 -11.48 2.77 -10.40
N TRP A 273 -12.10 2.88 -9.23
CA TRP A 273 -11.41 2.91 -7.95
C TRP A 273 -10.48 1.69 -7.77
N HIS A 274 -11.00 0.51 -8.06
CA HIS A 274 -10.20 -0.71 -8.01
C HIS A 274 -9.14 -0.78 -9.11
N ALA A 275 -9.46 -0.30 -10.31
CA ALA A 275 -8.56 -0.33 -11.45
C ALA A 275 -7.36 0.62 -11.32
N ARG A 276 -7.54 1.76 -10.64
CA ARG A 276 -6.54 2.83 -10.51
C ARG A 276 -5.64 2.70 -9.28
N THR A 277 -5.66 1.58 -8.59
CA THR A 277 -4.73 1.40 -7.47
C THR A 277 -3.27 1.46 -7.96
N PRO A 278 -2.37 2.16 -7.26
CA PRO A 278 -0.97 2.31 -7.69
C PRO A 278 -0.25 0.98 -7.94
N MET A 279 -0.52 -0.05 -7.14
CA MET A 279 0.00 -1.41 -7.34
C MET A 279 -0.30 -1.98 -8.73
N ARG A 280 -1.42 -1.60 -9.34
CA ARG A 280 -1.80 -2.06 -10.68
C ARG A 280 -1.06 -1.32 -11.77
N THR A 281 -0.78 -0.05 -11.59
CA THR A 281 -0.02 0.73 -12.56
C THR A 281 1.43 0.28 -12.70
N HIS A 282 2.02 -0.36 -11.68
CA HIS A 282 3.33 -1.01 -11.76
C HIS A 282 3.37 -2.13 -12.78
N THR A 283 2.30 -2.92 -12.82
CA THR A 283 2.30 -4.20 -13.53
C THR A 283 1.83 -4.08 -14.96
N VAL A 284 1.07 -3.03 -15.26
CA VAL A 284 0.60 -2.76 -16.63
C VAL A 284 1.73 -2.26 -17.54
N GLY A 285 2.83 -1.84 -16.94
CA GLY A 285 3.92 -1.21 -17.67
C GLY A 285 3.54 0.15 -18.24
N GLY A 286 4.53 0.90 -18.62
CA GLY A 286 4.36 2.17 -19.30
C GLY A 286 4.50 3.39 -18.39
N ASN A 287 4.39 4.54 -19.00
CA ASN A 287 4.74 5.83 -18.41
C ASN A 287 3.83 6.25 -17.25
N ARG A 288 2.66 5.63 -17.09
CA ARG A 288 1.67 6.11 -16.12
C ARG A 288 2.13 6.03 -14.68
N HIS A 289 2.77 4.93 -14.30
CA HIS A 289 3.33 4.78 -12.96
C HIS A 289 4.41 5.83 -12.68
N ILE A 290 5.26 6.07 -13.67
CA ILE A 290 6.32 7.07 -13.63
C ILE A 290 5.70 8.48 -13.57
N MET A 291 4.71 8.77 -14.40
CA MET A 291 4.01 10.05 -14.39
C MET A 291 3.35 10.33 -13.04
N GLN A 292 2.67 9.33 -12.46
CA GLN A 292 2.04 9.47 -11.15
C GLN A 292 3.07 9.74 -10.04
N MET A 293 4.26 9.14 -10.13
CA MET A 293 5.37 9.40 -9.22
C MET A 293 5.80 10.87 -9.28
N TRP A 294 6.01 11.40 -10.49
CA TRP A 294 6.43 12.79 -10.70
C TRP A 294 5.36 13.78 -10.25
N GLU A 295 4.12 13.58 -10.68
CA GLU A 295 2.99 14.42 -10.28
C GLU A 295 2.84 14.49 -8.75
N THR A 296 3.09 13.37 -8.08
CA THR A 296 3.06 13.30 -6.62
C THR A 296 4.21 14.08 -6.01
N ALA A 297 5.44 13.89 -6.49
CA ALA A 297 6.60 14.62 -5.99
C ALA A 297 6.45 16.14 -6.20
N GLU A 298 5.95 16.55 -7.35
CA GLU A 298 5.67 17.96 -7.64
C GLU A 298 4.57 18.52 -6.74
N LYS A 299 3.44 17.80 -6.61
CA LYS A 299 2.31 18.22 -5.76
C LYS A 299 2.74 18.48 -4.32
N PHE A 300 3.61 17.63 -3.77
CA PHE A 300 4.09 17.75 -2.39
C PHE A 300 5.35 18.62 -2.26
N ASN A 301 5.76 19.29 -3.33
CA ASN A 301 6.97 20.11 -3.36
C ASN A 301 8.18 19.36 -2.78
N CYS A 302 8.37 18.14 -3.25
CA CYS A 302 9.48 17.28 -2.88
C CYS A 302 10.68 17.54 -3.80
N ASP A 303 11.86 17.36 -3.26
CA ASP A 303 13.15 17.41 -3.97
C ASP A 303 13.80 16.00 -4.02
N MET A 304 13.20 15.02 -3.32
CA MET A 304 13.74 13.67 -3.25
C MET A 304 12.65 12.60 -3.44
N ILE A 305 13.05 11.50 -4.05
CA ILE A 305 12.23 10.30 -4.22
C ILE A 305 12.99 9.12 -3.61
N ILE A 306 12.40 8.47 -2.62
CA ILE A 306 12.91 7.22 -2.08
C ILE A 306 12.22 6.08 -2.83
N MET A 307 12.97 5.42 -3.71
CA MET A 307 12.52 4.28 -4.47
C MET A 307 12.77 2.99 -3.67
N TYR A 308 11.71 2.34 -3.23
CA TYR A 308 11.83 1.01 -2.67
C TYR A 308 12.03 -0.01 -3.79
N ASP A 309 13.25 -0.53 -3.88
CA ASP A 309 13.66 -1.51 -4.88
C ASP A 309 13.46 -2.93 -4.33
N ASP A 310 12.24 -3.45 -4.44
CA ASP A 310 11.94 -4.82 -4.06
C ASP A 310 12.41 -5.78 -5.15
N ILE A 311 13.49 -6.49 -4.86
CA ILE A 311 14.11 -7.46 -5.79
C ILE A 311 13.15 -8.57 -6.24
N GLY A 312 12.12 -8.89 -5.43
CA GLY A 312 11.07 -9.85 -5.78
C GLY A 312 9.96 -9.28 -6.67
N CYS A 313 9.88 -7.95 -6.82
CA CYS A 313 8.88 -7.30 -7.65
C CYS A 313 9.34 -7.18 -9.11
N LYS A 314 9.00 -8.17 -9.95
CA LYS A 314 9.40 -8.19 -11.37
C LYS A 314 8.88 -6.98 -12.14
N GLY A 315 7.73 -6.43 -11.77
CA GLY A 315 7.18 -5.21 -12.37
C GLY A 315 8.08 -4.00 -12.12
N MET A 316 8.54 -3.81 -10.89
CA MET A 316 9.44 -2.71 -10.53
C MET A 316 10.86 -2.93 -11.07
N ALA A 317 11.42 -4.12 -10.88
CA ALA A 317 12.75 -4.45 -11.40
C ALA A 317 12.81 -4.33 -12.93
N GLY A 318 11.77 -4.75 -13.64
CA GLY A 318 11.66 -4.59 -15.09
C GLY A 318 11.48 -3.14 -15.55
N ALA A 319 10.90 -2.28 -14.72
CA ALA A 319 10.71 -0.87 -15.03
C ALA A 319 11.90 0.01 -14.63
N GLN A 320 12.86 -0.49 -13.87
CA GLN A 320 13.97 0.29 -13.32
C GLN A 320 14.72 1.11 -14.40
N GLY A 321 15.10 0.48 -15.51
CA GLY A 321 15.81 1.18 -16.57
C GLY A 321 14.98 2.29 -17.22
N LEU A 322 13.66 2.12 -17.35
CA LEU A 322 12.74 3.14 -17.85
C LEU A 322 12.62 4.31 -16.85
N ILE A 323 12.51 3.99 -15.57
CA ILE A 323 12.44 5.00 -14.51
C ILE A 323 13.73 5.81 -14.48
N GLU A 324 14.90 5.17 -14.55
CA GLU A 324 16.19 5.85 -14.60
C GLU A 324 16.36 6.72 -15.86
N GLU A 325 15.84 6.27 -17.01
CA GLU A 325 15.85 7.06 -18.23
C GLU A 325 14.98 8.31 -18.08
N GLU A 326 13.80 8.18 -17.50
CA GLU A 326 12.92 9.32 -17.25
C GLU A 326 13.48 10.26 -16.18
N ILE A 327 14.11 9.76 -15.11
CA ILE A 327 14.82 10.57 -14.13
C ILE A 327 15.85 11.48 -14.80
N ARG A 328 16.61 10.96 -15.77
CA ARG A 328 17.61 11.75 -16.51
C ARG A 328 17.02 12.82 -17.43
N LYS A 329 15.76 12.69 -17.80
CA LYS A 329 15.03 13.67 -18.64
C LYS A 329 14.33 14.73 -17.81
N HIS A 330 14.06 14.45 -16.53
CA HIS A 330 13.43 15.36 -15.62
C HIS A 330 14.42 16.35 -15.00
N ASP A 331 13.86 17.40 -14.43
CA ASP A 331 14.57 18.49 -13.79
C ASP A 331 15.58 17.98 -12.74
N GLU A 332 16.79 18.52 -12.74
CA GLU A 332 17.88 18.23 -11.80
C GLU A 332 17.51 18.47 -10.30
N ARG A 333 16.35 19.08 -10.04
CA ARG A 333 15.84 19.28 -8.68
C ARG A 333 15.41 18.01 -7.96
N PHE A 334 15.17 16.89 -8.69
CA PHE A 334 14.74 15.63 -8.09
C PHE A 334 15.92 14.68 -7.91
N HIS A 335 16.17 14.31 -6.66
CA HIS A 335 17.16 13.30 -6.29
C HIS A 335 16.46 11.97 -6.03
N THR A 336 16.85 10.92 -6.74
CA THR A 336 16.25 9.58 -6.55
C THR A 336 17.24 8.67 -5.88
N VAL A 337 16.84 8.15 -4.72
CA VAL A 337 17.60 7.19 -3.93
C VAL A 337 16.94 5.82 -4.04
N TRP A 338 17.67 4.88 -4.64
CA TRP A 338 17.24 3.48 -4.69
C TRP A 338 17.60 2.79 -3.39
N MET A 339 16.60 2.33 -2.67
CA MET A 339 16.75 1.64 -1.40
C MET A 339 16.40 0.17 -1.59
N PRO A 340 17.40 -0.72 -1.73
CA PRO A 340 17.15 -2.13 -1.96
C PRO A 340 16.48 -2.74 -0.74
N HIS A 341 15.54 -3.64 -0.99
CA HIS A 341 14.88 -4.40 0.06
C HIS A 341 14.22 -5.67 -0.49
N SER A 342 13.74 -6.50 0.41
CA SER A 342 12.70 -7.49 0.14
C SER A 342 11.51 -7.16 1.03
N LEU A 343 10.30 -7.37 0.54
CA LEU A 343 9.11 -6.92 1.26
C LEU A 343 8.94 -7.64 2.61
N MET A 344 9.22 -8.95 2.67
CA MET A 344 8.99 -9.79 3.85
C MET A 344 10.20 -10.63 4.30
N ASP A 345 11.26 -10.74 3.51
CA ASP A 345 12.40 -11.61 3.82
C ASP A 345 13.70 -10.81 3.99
N HIS A 346 14.07 -10.58 5.25
CA HIS A 346 15.27 -9.85 5.64
C HIS A 346 16.59 -10.56 5.27
N ARG A 347 16.55 -11.83 4.88
CA ARG A 347 17.74 -12.58 4.45
C ARG A 347 18.20 -12.18 3.05
N ILE A 348 17.28 -11.65 2.23
CA ILE A 348 17.56 -11.20 0.86
C ILE A 348 18.28 -9.87 0.89
N VAL A 349 17.79 -8.90 1.66
CA VAL A 349 18.43 -7.61 1.90
C VAL A 349 18.24 -7.24 3.36
N SER A 350 19.34 -7.04 4.06
CA SER A 350 19.29 -6.65 5.46
C SER A 350 18.99 -5.15 5.62
N PRO A 351 18.42 -4.72 6.76
CA PRO A 351 18.27 -3.30 7.09
C PRO A 351 19.59 -2.51 7.00
N ALA A 352 20.69 -3.11 7.43
CA ALA A 352 22.03 -2.50 7.35
C ALA A 352 22.47 -2.24 5.91
N GLU A 353 22.17 -3.17 5.00
CA GLU A 353 22.49 -3.01 3.58
C GLU A 353 21.65 -1.91 2.93
N ALA A 354 20.37 -1.85 3.22
CA ALA A 354 19.50 -0.77 2.77
C ALA A 354 19.99 0.61 3.26
N ARG A 355 20.39 0.72 4.54
CA ARG A 355 20.99 1.94 5.09
C ARG A 355 22.30 2.30 4.42
N ARG A 356 23.19 1.33 4.21
CA ARG A 356 24.47 1.57 3.56
C ARG A 356 24.29 2.22 2.18
N THR A 357 23.35 1.73 1.38
CA THR A 357 23.08 2.30 0.04
C THR A 357 22.63 3.76 0.14
N VAL A 358 21.75 4.09 1.07
CA VAL A 358 21.34 5.47 1.31
C VAL A 358 22.51 6.33 1.81
N ASN A 359 23.29 5.82 2.77
CA ASN A 359 24.46 6.53 3.29
C ASN A 359 25.47 6.86 2.18
N GLU A 360 25.78 5.87 1.33
CA GLU A 360 26.68 6.07 0.19
C GLU A 360 26.15 7.14 -0.79
N TYR A 361 24.85 7.14 -1.05
CA TYR A 361 24.24 8.17 -1.89
C TYR A 361 24.34 9.56 -1.27
N MET A 362 23.96 9.71 -0.02
CA MET A 362 23.98 11.00 0.68
C MET A 362 25.40 11.57 0.82
N ILE A 363 26.38 10.72 1.14
CA ILE A 363 27.77 11.13 1.30
C ILE A 363 28.44 11.43 -0.05
N ASN A 364 28.32 10.50 -1.00
CA ASN A 364 29.13 10.55 -2.24
C ASN A 364 28.47 11.32 -3.38
N VAL A 365 27.13 11.36 -3.43
CA VAL A 365 26.37 12.03 -4.49
C VAL A 365 25.86 13.39 -4.02
N MET A 366 25.22 13.42 -2.84
CA MET A 366 24.69 14.66 -2.28
C MET A 366 25.76 15.50 -1.57
N HIS A 367 26.91 14.91 -1.21
CA HIS A 367 28.00 15.54 -0.44
C HIS A 367 27.51 16.14 0.90
N GLU A 368 26.60 15.42 1.57
CA GLU A 368 26.02 15.85 2.82
C GLU A 368 26.58 15.10 4.03
N GLU A 369 26.61 15.81 5.17
CA GLU A 369 26.90 15.23 6.47
C GLU A 369 25.58 14.81 7.16
N PRO A 370 25.55 13.69 7.87
CA PRO A 370 24.35 13.25 8.59
C PRO A 370 23.92 14.28 9.66
N VAL A 371 22.64 14.36 9.93
CA VAL A 371 22.07 15.12 11.06
C VAL A 371 22.50 14.48 12.38
N ASP A 372 22.45 13.15 12.43
CA ASP A 372 22.94 12.37 13.56
C ASP A 372 23.91 11.28 13.08
N PRO A 373 25.22 11.50 13.19
CA PRO A 373 26.23 10.54 12.77
C PRO A 373 26.19 9.20 13.53
N SER A 374 25.62 9.16 14.72
CA SER A 374 25.50 7.93 15.51
C SER A 374 24.54 6.91 14.89
N LEU A 375 23.70 7.36 13.94
CA LEU A 375 22.72 6.51 13.26
C LEU A 375 23.22 5.93 11.93
N LEU A 376 24.44 6.26 11.49
CA LEU A 376 25.02 5.71 10.25
C LEU A 376 25.17 4.18 10.33
N ASP A 377 25.72 3.70 11.45
CA ASP A 377 25.98 2.27 11.73
C ASP A 377 25.07 1.80 12.87
N PHE A 378 23.77 2.03 12.72
CA PHE A 378 22.79 1.65 13.72
C PHE A 378 22.74 0.13 13.90
N ASP A 379 22.80 -0.34 15.14
CA ASP A 379 22.68 -1.76 15.48
C ASP A 379 21.20 -2.18 15.58
N ASP A 380 20.69 -2.85 14.55
CA ASP A 380 19.32 -3.34 14.52
C ASP A 380 19.00 -4.41 15.59
N SER A 381 20.05 -5.01 16.22
CA SER A 381 19.87 -5.98 17.30
C SER A 381 19.44 -5.32 18.63
N MET A 382 19.66 -4.03 18.76
CA MET A 382 19.35 -3.29 19.99
C MET A 382 17.84 -3.10 20.23
N GLY A 383 17.00 -3.40 19.26
CA GLY A 383 15.55 -3.23 19.36
C GLY A 383 15.12 -1.77 19.50
N TRP A 384 13.90 -1.50 19.12
CA TRP A 384 13.29 -0.17 19.29
C TRP A 384 12.49 -0.13 20.58
#